data_126e92c9d72de3b7798315151c75398f
#
_entry.id   126e92c9d72de3b7798315151c75398f
#
_cell.length_a   1.000
_cell.length_b   1.000
_cell.length_c   1.000
_cell.angle_alpha   90.00
_cell.angle_beta   90.00
_cell.angle_gamma   90.00
#
_symmetry.space_group_name_H-M   'P 1'
#
loop_
_entity.id
_entity.type
_entity.pdbx_description
1 polymer ?
#
loop_
_entity_poly.entity_id
_entity_poly.type
_entity_poly.pdbx_seq_one_letter_code
_entity_poly.pdbx_strand_id
1 'polypeptide(L)'
;VETIWTILPAIILILXXXXXXXXXXXMDEINNPSLTVKTMGHQWYWXXXXXXXXXXXXXXXXXXTSDLKPGELRLLEVDNRVVLPMEMTIXXXISSEDVLHSWAVPSLGLKTDAIPGRLNQTTLVASRPGLYYGQCSEICGSNHSFM
;
A
#
# COMPACT_ATOMS: atom_id res chain seq x y z
N VAL A 1 25.63 18.43 -31.12
CA VAL A 1 24.73 18.63 -30.00
C VAL A 1 23.87 17.40 -29.77
N GLU A 2 23.27 16.87 -30.84
CA GLU A 2 22.43 15.68 -30.72
C GLU A 2 23.19 14.50 -30.14
N THR A 3 24.46 14.31 -30.57
CA THR A 3 25.26 13.23 -30.06
C THR A 3 25.51 13.39 -28.56
N ILE A 4 25.76 14.63 -28.12
CA ILE A 4 26.00 14.88 -26.71
C ILE A 4 24.77 14.59 -25.86
N TRP A 5 23.60 15.10 -26.27
CA TRP A 5 22.42 14.89 -25.43
C TRP A 5 21.89 13.44 -25.50
N THR A 6 22.43 12.62 -26.40
CA THR A 6 22.13 11.20 -26.46
C THR A 6 23.10 10.40 -25.61
N ILE A 7 24.40 10.71 -25.72
CA ILE A 7 25.43 9.92 -25.05
C ILE A 7 25.49 10.23 -23.55
N LEU A 8 25.40 11.49 -23.13
CA LEU A 8 25.46 11.83 -21.72
C LEU A 8 24.32 11.18 -20.91
N PRO A 9 23.06 11.27 -21.34
CA PRO A 9 22.01 10.53 -20.63
C PRO A 9 22.25 9.03 -20.62
N ALA A 10 22.81 8.46 -21.68
CA ALA A 10 23.11 7.03 -21.71
C ALA A 10 24.14 6.65 -20.65
N ILE A 11 25.16 7.46 -20.50
CA ILE A 11 26.19 7.22 -19.48
C ILE A 11 25.58 7.31 -18.08
N ILE A 12 24.75 8.32 -17.86
CA ILE A 12 24.08 8.49 -16.56
C ILE A 12 23.19 7.27 -16.26
N LEU A 13 22.47 6.78 -17.24
CA LEU A 13 21.62 5.61 -17.06
C LEU A 13 22.43 4.35 -16.74
N ILE A 14 23.57 4.19 -17.36
CA ILE A 14 24.45 3.06 -17.05
C ILE A 14 24.92 3.11 -15.59
N LEU A 15 25.31 4.26 -15.18
CA LEU A 15 25.71 4.45 -13.78
C LEU A 15 24.57 4.17 -12.79
N UNK A 16 23.47 4.66 -13.16
CA UNK A 16 22.29 4.46 -12.32
C UNK A 16 21.84 3.03 -12.27
N UNK A 17 22.10 2.28 -13.23
CA UNK A 17 21.76 0.91 -13.31
C UNK A 17 22.61 0.06 -12.38
N UNK A 18 23.63 0.42 -12.29
CA UNK A 18 24.52 -0.17 -11.40
C UNK A 18 24.13 -0.06 -9.96
N UNK A 19 23.55 0.96 -9.64
CA UNK A 19 23.09 1.23 -8.32
C UNK A 19 21.75 0.64 -8.04
N UNK A 20 21.05 0.59 -9.02
CA UNK A 20 19.71 0.09 -8.95
C UNK A 20 19.67 -1.43 -8.86
N UNK A 21 20.57 -1.93 -9.34
CA UNK A 21 20.66 -3.34 -9.30
C UNK A 21 20.97 -3.85 -7.91
N UNK A 22 21.61 -3.12 -7.32
CA UNK A 22 21.92 -3.39 -5.94
C UNK A 22 20.75 -3.17 -5.01
N UNK A 23 20.06 -2.25 -5.31
CA UNK A 23 18.87 -1.92 -4.57
C UNK A 23 17.72 -2.88 -4.82
N UNK A 24 17.70 -3.32 -5.87
CA UNK A 24 16.68 -4.23 -6.26
C UNK A 24 16.82 -5.61 -5.59
N UNK A 25 17.81 -5.86 -5.39
CA UNK A 25 18.12 -7.04 -4.68
C UNK A 25 17.84 -6.93 -3.20
N UNK A 26 17.94 -5.90 -2.78
CA UNK A 26 17.64 -5.57 -1.42
C UNK A 26 16.15 -5.41 -1.17
N MET A 27 15.46 -5.15 -2.11
CA MET A 27 13.99 -4.99 -1.98
C MET A 27 13.26 -6.32 -1.76
N ASP A 28 13.82 -7.34 -2.30
CA ASP A 28 13.23 -8.67 -2.16
C ASP A 28 13.70 -9.42 -0.91
N GLU A 29 14.48 -8.75 -0.12
CA GLU A 29 15.00 -9.39 1.09
C GLU A 29 13.87 -9.75 2.04
N ILE A 30 13.92 -10.95 2.57
CA ILE A 30 12.88 -11.43 3.49
C ILE A 30 13.30 -11.09 4.91
N ASN A 31 12.46 -10.30 5.57
CA ASN A 31 12.62 -10.03 7.01
C ASN A 31 11.62 -10.88 7.78
N ASN A 32 11.99 -11.29 8.96
CA ASN A 32 11.09 -12.08 9.81
C ASN A 32 10.06 -11.15 10.45
N PRO A 33 8.84 -11.12 9.92
CA PRO A 33 7.84 -10.20 10.47
C PRO A 33 7.25 -10.72 11.76
N SER A 34 6.85 -9.80 12.64
CA SER A 34 6.16 -10.14 13.88
C SER A 34 4.68 -10.39 13.65
N LEU A 35 4.15 -9.85 12.56
CA LEU A 35 2.72 -9.92 12.25
C LEU A 35 2.55 -9.90 10.75
N THR A 36 1.58 -10.66 10.25
CA THR A 36 1.24 -10.66 8.83
C THR A 36 -0.21 -10.24 8.66
N VAL A 37 -0.44 -9.30 7.76
CA VAL A 37 -1.77 -8.80 7.45
C VAL A 37 -2.03 -9.02 5.97
N LYS A 38 -3.15 -9.63 5.64
CA LYS A 38 -3.57 -9.82 4.27
C LYS A 38 -4.65 -8.80 3.93
N THR A 39 -4.43 -8.06 2.86
CA THR A 39 -5.33 -7.01 2.42
C THR A 39 -5.89 -7.38 1.05
N MET A 40 -7.20 -7.38 0.94
CA MET A 40 -7.89 -7.73 -0.30
C MET A 40 -8.72 -6.56 -0.79
N GLY A 41 -8.51 -6.17 -2.05
CA GLY A 41 -9.29 -5.10 -2.67
C GLY A 41 -10.58 -5.63 -3.28
N HIS A 42 -11.63 -4.86 -3.09
CA HIS A 42 -12.95 -5.13 -3.68
C HIS A 42 -13.53 -3.84 -4.23
N GLN A 43 -14.49 -3.94 -5.09
CA GLN A 43 -15.27 -2.76 -5.51
C GLN A 43 -16.36 -2.55 -4.48
N TRP A 44 -16.30 -1.60 -3.57
CA TRP A 44 -15.21 -0.62 -3.40
C TRP A 44 -14.90 -0.51 -1.91
N TYR A 45 -14.15 -1.43 -1.41
CA TYR A 45 -13.75 -1.46 -0.02
C TYR A 45 -12.49 -2.34 0.12
N TRP A 46 -11.90 -2.25 1.26
CA TRP A 46 -10.75 -3.10 1.55
C TRP A 46 -11.08 -4.08 2.66
N UNK A 47 -10.58 -5.22 2.56
CA UNK A 47 -10.77 -6.20 3.59
C UNK A 47 -9.42 -6.50 4.21
N UNK A 48 -9.29 -6.45 5.46
CA UNK A 48 -8.04 -6.70 6.14
C UNK A 48 -8.27 -7.90 7.01
N UNK A 49 -7.35 -8.75 6.84
CA UNK A 49 -7.36 -9.93 7.70
C UNK A 49 -6.06 -10.02 8.40
N UNK A 50 -6.18 -10.09 9.62
CA UNK A 50 -4.96 -10.19 10.42
C UNK A 50 -4.74 -11.68 10.66
N UNK A 51 -3.77 -12.19 10.27
CA UNK A 51 -3.49 -13.61 10.28
C UNK A 51 -2.84 -14.12 11.53
N UNK A 52 -2.45 -13.89 12.25
CA UNK A 52 -1.80 -14.33 13.43
C UNK A 52 -2.66 -14.30 14.68
N UNK A 53 -3.37 -13.47 14.78
CA UNK A 53 -4.14 -13.33 15.98
C UNK A 53 -5.53 -13.80 15.68
N UNK A 54 -6.27 -13.67 15.87
CA UNK A 54 -7.63 -14.05 15.66
C UNK A 54 -8.06 -13.62 14.26
N UNK A 55 -8.44 -14.19 13.63
CA UNK A 55 -8.90 -13.90 12.31
C UNK A 55 -9.87 -12.75 12.34
N UNK A 56 -9.54 -11.75 12.56
CA UNK A 56 -10.28 -10.57 12.53
C UNK A 56 -10.35 -10.07 11.13
N UNK A 57 -11.33 -10.10 10.62
CA UNK A 57 -11.57 -9.62 9.31
C UNK A 57 -12.34 -8.36 9.47
N UNK A 58 -11.97 -7.32 9.00
CA UNK A 58 -12.55 -6.05 9.01
C UNK A 58 -12.74 -5.60 7.60
N UNK A 59 -13.77 -5.09 7.28
CA UNK A 59 -14.05 -4.52 6.01
C UNK A 59 -13.97 -3.07 6.20
N UNK A 60 -13.33 -2.37 5.50
CA UNK A 60 -13.03 -0.97 5.56
C UNK A 60 -13.79 -0.31 4.45
N UNK A 61 -14.89 0.19 4.69
CA UNK A 61 -15.70 0.97 3.79
C UNK A 61 -15.50 2.40 4.11
N UNK A 62 -15.63 3.23 3.20
CA UNK A 62 -15.42 4.66 3.43
C UNK A 62 -16.67 5.18 4.07
N UNK A 63 -16.52 6.15 4.89
CA UNK A 63 -17.57 6.81 5.55
C UNK A 63 -18.20 7.78 4.58
N UNK A 64 -19.31 7.92 4.44
CA UNK A 64 -20.04 8.81 3.61
C UNK A 64 -19.85 10.18 4.09
N THR A 65 -19.89 11.27 3.15
CA THR A 65 -19.69 12.66 3.54
C THR A 65 -20.73 13.13 4.54
N SER A 66 -21.97 12.74 4.36
CA SER A 66 -23.05 13.16 5.28
C SER A 66 -22.90 12.61 6.70
N ASP A 67 -22.14 11.54 6.83
CA ASP A 67 -21.98 10.88 8.15
C ASP A 67 -20.73 11.32 8.89
N LEU A 68 -19.95 12.23 8.32
CA LEU A 68 -18.72 12.67 8.94
C LEU A 68 -19.00 13.56 10.15
N LYS A 69 -18.24 13.34 11.20
CA LYS A 69 -18.28 14.18 12.40
C LYS A 69 -17.29 15.33 12.24
N PRO A 70 -17.47 16.41 13.02
CA PRO A 70 -16.51 17.52 12.96
C PRO A 70 -15.09 17.03 13.24
N GLY A 71 -14.16 17.44 12.40
CA GLY A 71 -12.76 17.06 12.52
C GLY A 71 -12.37 15.83 11.77
N GLU A 72 -13.34 15.07 11.26
CA GLU A 72 -13.02 13.90 10.43
C GLU A 72 -12.73 14.31 9.00
N LEU A 73 -11.91 13.49 8.32
CA LEU A 73 -11.38 13.83 7.01
C LEU A 73 -12.18 13.17 5.89
N ARG A 74 -12.69 14.00 5.00
CA ARG A 74 -13.46 13.51 3.86
C ARG A 74 -12.62 12.61 2.96
N LEU A 75 -13.19 11.50 2.52
CA LEU A 75 -12.57 10.51 1.63
C LEU A 75 -11.37 9.78 2.24
N LEU A 76 -11.18 9.90 3.54
CA LEU A 76 -10.10 9.22 4.24
C LEU A 76 -10.60 8.43 5.44
N GLU A 77 -11.66 8.88 6.09
CA GLU A 77 -12.17 8.18 7.27
C GLU A 77 -12.90 6.91 6.89
N VAL A 78 -12.71 5.89 7.71
CA VAL A 78 -13.35 4.60 7.50
C VAL A 78 -14.12 4.20 8.75
N ASP A 79 -15.05 3.27 8.57
CA ASP A 79 -15.85 2.76 9.67
C ASP A 79 -15.03 1.88 10.62
N ASN A 80 -14.08 1.12 10.08
CA ASN A 80 -13.23 0.25 10.87
C ASN A 80 -11.78 0.49 10.51
N ARG A 81 -10.97 0.82 11.50
CA ARG A 81 -9.55 1.05 11.27
C ARG A 81 -8.76 -0.21 11.54
N VAL A 82 -7.69 -0.40 10.78
CA VAL A 82 -6.75 -1.50 11.01
C VAL A 82 -5.75 -1.03 12.07
N VAL A 83 -5.77 -1.69 13.22
CA VAL A 83 -4.90 -1.34 14.33
C VAL A 83 -3.66 -2.21 14.28
N LEU A 84 -2.50 -1.58 14.18
CA LEU A 84 -1.23 -2.28 14.04
C LEU A 84 -0.26 -1.81 15.10
N PRO A 85 0.64 -2.70 15.56
CA PRO A 85 1.66 -2.29 16.55
C PRO A 85 2.74 -1.44 15.89
N MET A 86 3.24 -0.46 16.64
CA MET A 86 4.35 0.35 16.14
C MET A 86 5.68 -0.32 16.47
N GLU A 87 6.72 0.11 15.76
CA GLU A 87 8.10 -0.33 15.98
C GLU A 87 8.28 -1.83 15.82
N MET A 88 7.41 -2.46 15.03
CA MET A 88 7.53 -3.88 14.72
C MET A 88 7.43 -4.07 13.21
N THR A 89 8.09 -5.09 12.69
CA THR A 89 8.06 -5.40 11.27
C THR A 89 6.79 -6.16 10.95
N ILE A 90 6.00 -5.60 10.03
CA ILE A 90 4.71 -6.18 9.65
C ILE A 90 4.72 -6.43 8.15
N UNK A 91 4.24 -7.50 7.72
CA UNK A 91 4.12 -7.83 6.33
C UNK A 91 2.67 -7.67 5.91
N UNK A 92 2.36 -7.07 4.83
CA UNK A 92 1.14 -6.89 4.25
C UNK A 92 1.14 -7.69 3.00
N UNK A 93 0.43 -8.60 2.84
CA UNK A 93 0.19 -9.35 1.68
C UNK A 93 -1.00 -8.79 1.06
N ILE A 94 -0.89 -8.34 -0.29
CA ILE A 94 -1.91 -7.50 -0.92
C ILE A 94 -2.37 -8.13 -2.22
N SER A 95 -3.69 -8.26 -2.39
CA SER A 95 -4.28 -8.83 -3.60
C SER A 95 -5.67 -8.24 -3.82
N SER A 96 -6.38 -8.74 -4.81
CA SER A 96 -7.73 -8.29 -5.13
C SER A 96 -8.62 -9.48 -5.41
N GLU A 97 -9.91 -9.31 -5.12
CA GLU A 97 -10.90 -10.33 -5.42
C GLU A 97 -11.63 -10.08 -6.75
N ASP A 98 -11.49 -8.90 -7.32
CA ASP A 98 -12.23 -8.59 -8.55
C ASP A 98 -11.37 -7.87 -9.58
N VAL A 99 -11.21 -6.55 -9.48
CA VAL A 99 -10.44 -5.80 -10.48
C VAL A 99 -9.14 -5.30 -9.86
N LEU A 100 -8.35 -4.61 -10.64
CA LEU A 100 -7.10 -4.02 -10.15
C LEU A 100 -7.41 -2.90 -9.15
N HIS A 101 -6.63 -2.88 -8.09
CA HIS A 101 -6.59 -1.80 -7.09
C HIS A 101 -5.13 -1.53 -6.75
N SER A 102 -4.88 -0.55 -5.91
CA SER A 102 -3.54 -0.33 -5.38
C SER A 102 -3.65 0.19 -3.97
N TRP A 103 -3.03 -0.53 -3.04
CA TRP A 103 -3.05 -0.16 -1.63
C TRP A 103 -1.90 0.79 -1.36
N ALA A 104 -2.23 1.99 -0.90
CA ALA A 104 -1.23 3.04 -0.74
C ALA A 104 -1.44 3.78 0.57
N VAL A 105 -0.35 3.99 1.31
CA VAL A 105 -0.32 4.83 2.50
C VAL A 105 0.87 5.76 2.36
N PRO A 106 0.65 6.96 1.82
CA PRO A 106 1.77 7.85 1.52
C PRO A 106 2.64 8.21 2.72
N SER A 107 2.04 8.36 3.91
CA SER A 107 2.81 8.73 5.08
C SER A 107 3.74 7.61 5.56
N LEU A 108 3.55 6.40 5.07
CA LEU A 108 4.46 5.29 5.32
C LEU A 108 5.35 4.99 4.13
N GLY A 109 5.19 5.72 3.03
CA GLY A 109 5.96 5.50 1.83
C GLY A 109 5.61 4.22 1.10
N LEU A 110 4.38 3.74 1.26
CA LEU A 110 3.96 2.45 0.70
C LEU A 110 2.95 2.64 -0.43
N LYS A 111 3.15 1.87 -1.49
CA LYS A 111 2.19 1.75 -2.58
C LYS A 111 2.43 0.42 -3.27
N THR A 112 1.44 -0.46 -3.26
CA THR A 112 1.56 -1.79 -3.82
C THR A 112 0.29 -2.14 -4.55
N ASP A 113 0.42 -2.59 -5.79
CA ASP A 113 -0.74 -2.96 -6.59
C ASP A 113 -1.41 -4.21 -6.02
N ALA A 114 -2.74 -4.19 -6.03
CA ALA A 114 -3.57 -5.33 -5.65
C ALA A 114 -4.11 -5.94 -6.94
N ILE A 115 -3.54 -7.08 -7.33
CA ILE A 115 -3.80 -7.72 -8.62
C ILE A 115 -4.52 -9.03 -8.39
N PRO A 116 -5.66 -9.27 -9.06
CA PRO A 116 -6.34 -10.56 -8.89
C PRO A 116 -5.44 -11.72 -9.28
N GLY A 117 -5.43 -12.75 -8.43
CA GLY A 117 -4.64 -13.95 -8.68
C GLY A 117 -3.18 -13.82 -8.34
N ARG A 118 -2.73 -12.66 -7.84
CA ARG A 118 -1.35 -12.44 -7.47
C ARG A 118 -1.29 -11.87 -6.06
N LEU A 119 -0.40 -12.43 -5.24
CA LEU A 119 -0.23 -11.94 -3.86
C LEU A 119 1.07 -11.16 -3.78
N ASN A 120 0.95 -9.85 -3.77
CA ASN A 120 2.11 -8.97 -3.60
C ASN A 120 2.43 -8.80 -2.13
N GLN A 121 3.69 -8.56 -1.86
CA GLN A 121 4.17 -8.45 -0.49
C GLN A 121 4.93 -7.14 -0.30
N THR A 122 4.67 -6.49 0.82
CA THR A 122 5.43 -5.32 1.22
C THR A 122 5.64 -5.36 2.73
N THR A 123 6.64 -4.64 3.18
CA THR A 123 7.02 -4.60 4.59
C THR A 123 6.72 -3.21 5.14
N LEU A 124 6.19 -3.18 6.35
CA LEU A 124 5.76 -1.98 7.02
C LEU A 124 6.35 -1.90 8.42
N VAL A 125 6.91 -0.76 8.76
CA VAL A 125 7.28 -0.44 10.14
C VAL A 125 6.80 0.98 10.43
N ALA A 126 5.89 1.11 11.40
CA ALA A 126 5.45 2.43 11.85
C ALA A 126 6.32 2.86 13.02
N SER A 127 7.10 3.93 12.84
CA SER A 127 8.08 4.33 13.84
C SER A 127 7.47 5.13 14.99
N ARG A 128 6.21 5.57 14.86
CA ARG A 128 5.56 6.36 15.90
C ARG A 128 4.06 6.09 15.89
N PRO A 129 3.38 6.35 16.99
CA PRO A 129 1.93 6.17 17.03
C PRO A 129 1.22 7.28 16.26
N GLY A 130 0.00 7.01 15.84
CA GLY A 130 -0.79 7.98 15.14
C GLY A 130 -1.72 7.34 14.13
N LEU A 131 -2.39 8.19 13.39
CA LEU A 131 -3.29 7.78 12.33
C LEU A 131 -2.59 7.92 10.98
N TYR A 132 -2.70 6.90 10.16
CA TYR A 132 -2.09 6.85 8.84
C TYR A 132 -3.20 6.61 7.84
N TYR A 133 -3.30 7.46 6.83
CA TYR A 133 -4.38 7.40 5.85
C TYR A 133 -3.86 7.00 4.48
N GLY A 134 -4.76 6.43 3.69
CA GLY A 134 -4.45 6.08 2.32
C GLY A 134 -5.69 6.02 1.47
N GLN A 135 -5.48 5.95 0.17
CA GLN A 135 -6.56 5.84 -0.80
C GLN A 135 -6.16 4.84 -1.88
N CYS A 136 -7.15 4.18 -2.47
CA CYS A 136 -6.90 3.31 -3.61
C CYS A 136 -6.19 4.11 -4.71
N SER A 137 -5.11 3.56 -5.24
CA SER A 137 -4.26 4.28 -6.18
C SER A 137 -4.18 3.60 -7.54
N GLU A 138 -5.21 2.83 -7.91
CA GLU A 138 -5.36 2.27 -9.24
C GLU A 138 -6.83 2.34 -9.62
N ILE A 139 -7.12 2.89 -10.81
CA ILE A 139 -8.49 3.09 -11.25
C ILE A 139 -9.26 1.77 -11.22
N CYS A 140 -10.41 1.75 -10.56
CA CYS A 140 -11.14 0.52 -10.32
C CYS A 140 -12.65 0.64 -10.51
N GLY A 141 -13.14 1.77 -11.01
CA GLY A 141 -14.55 1.92 -11.29
C GLY A 141 -15.15 3.20 -10.74
N SER A 142 -16.47 3.24 -10.67
CA SER A 142 -17.18 4.48 -10.34
C SER A 142 -16.88 5.01 -8.95
N ASN A 143 -16.64 4.14 -7.98
CA ASN A 143 -16.32 4.57 -6.62
C ASN A 143 -14.83 4.42 -6.29
N HIS A 144 -13.98 4.51 -7.31
CA HIS A 144 -12.54 4.44 -7.11
C HIS A 144 -12.07 5.50 -6.11
N SER A 145 -12.62 6.69 -6.15
CA SER A 145 -12.21 7.75 -5.22
C SER A 145 -12.81 7.60 -3.84
N PHE A 146 -13.56 6.53 -3.61
CA PHE A 146 -14.30 6.35 -2.37
C PHE A 146 -13.87 5.07 -1.65
N MET A 147 -12.57 4.69 -1.79
CA MET A 147 -12.02 3.55 -1.04
C MET A 147 -10.56 3.76 -0.69
#